data_3d28878f862060837a6307e9d6820088
#
_entry.id   3d28878f862060837a6307e9d6820088
#
_cell.length_a   1.000
_cell.length_b   1.000
_cell.length_c   1.000
_cell.angle_alpha   90.00
_cell.angle_beta   90.00
_cell.angle_gamma   90.00
#
_symmetry.space_group_name_H-M   'P 1'
#
loop_
_entity.id
_entity.type
_entity.pdbx_description
1 polymer ?
#
loop_
_entity_poly.entity_id
_entity_poly.type
_entity_poly.pdbx_seq_one_letter_code
_entity_poly.pdbx_strand_id
1 'polypeptide(L)'
;SSLFIFGLRNVPFRYVARVSLYISLFILIVVILSSKIGYIPNYVEFSLGRVRHFLGFRYSLFPSTVMLNIVAITLFLTQDKISYKRLFFLFVLTIWIFHQTDSRLTFIGSLLLLSINLMMKWYPSFLESSHFILKGFRFTYLINAYFSYLLAKMYLNFASTHLNDLSQKLNTFLGGRIYYANRSLSIYGYNLFGQKINWIGNGLDINGQRGLSEYLYVDNLYIQILQRYGLFVLCILLLILTLTLHTLLKRKEYVLSLILIVLSFHAMIDDLILNLHYNIFLILIGVLMNRYYPTFEDKLQLNNGEK
;
A
#
# COMPACT_ATOMS: atom_id res chain seq x y z
N SER A 1 -1.07 15.17 4.05
CA SER A 1 0.18 14.44 3.67
C SER A 1 1.26 15.41 3.17
N SER A 2 0.92 16.40 2.32
CA SER A 2 1.91 17.31 1.69
C SER A 2 2.75 18.10 2.71
N LEU A 3 2.15 18.61 3.79
CA LEU A 3 2.86 19.31 4.86
C LEU A 3 3.92 18.43 5.53
N PHE A 4 3.62 17.15 5.77
CA PHE A 4 4.57 16.20 6.34
C PHE A 4 5.72 15.90 5.38
N ILE A 5 5.43 15.71 4.08
CA ILE A 5 6.46 15.48 3.06
C ILE A 5 7.42 16.68 3.00
N PHE A 6 6.88 17.88 2.99
CA PHE A 6 7.70 19.10 2.99
C PHE A 6 8.46 19.32 4.29
N GLY A 7 7.81 19.16 5.45
CA GLY A 7 8.41 19.38 6.77
C GLY A 7 9.53 18.37 7.09
N LEU A 8 9.36 17.12 6.65
CA LEU A 8 10.32 16.04 6.94
C LEU A 8 11.40 15.88 5.86
N ARG A 9 11.44 16.74 4.83
CA ARG A 9 12.39 16.59 3.70
C ARG A 9 13.87 16.61 4.08
N ASN A 10 14.19 17.17 5.25
CA ASN A 10 15.57 17.26 5.78
C ASN A 10 15.83 16.25 6.92
N VAL A 11 14.82 15.47 7.32
CA VAL A 11 14.96 14.46 8.38
C VAL A 11 15.35 13.13 7.75
N PRO A 12 16.37 12.40 8.28
CA PRO A 12 16.72 11.08 7.76
C PRO A 12 15.52 10.15 7.77
N PHE A 13 15.19 9.58 6.62
CA PHE A 13 14.02 8.71 6.48
C PHE A 13 14.04 7.53 7.46
N ARG A 14 15.22 7.06 7.82
CA ARG A 14 15.41 6.00 8.82
C ARG A 14 14.82 6.35 10.18
N TYR A 15 14.94 7.61 10.64
CA TYR A 15 14.32 8.07 11.89
C TYR A 15 12.80 8.05 11.78
N VAL A 16 12.28 8.63 10.70
CA VAL A 16 10.84 8.69 10.46
C VAL A 16 10.24 7.28 10.40
N ALA A 17 10.91 6.36 9.69
CA ALA A 17 10.51 4.96 9.59
C ALA A 17 10.53 4.26 10.95
N ARG A 18 11.57 4.50 11.78
CA ARG A 18 11.68 3.92 13.13
C ARG A 18 10.54 4.40 14.04
N VAL A 19 10.29 5.70 14.07
CA VAL A 19 9.17 6.27 14.86
C VAL A 19 7.84 5.72 14.37
N SER A 20 7.62 5.69 13.05
CA SER A 20 6.41 5.11 12.46
C SER A 20 6.23 3.63 12.82
N LEU A 21 7.31 2.84 12.85
CA LEU A 21 7.26 1.43 13.25
C LEU A 21 6.73 1.28 14.68
N TYR A 22 7.29 2.03 15.64
CA TYR A 22 6.86 1.96 17.03
C TYR A 22 5.42 2.43 17.21
N ILE A 23 5.02 3.52 16.57
CA ILE A 23 3.64 4.03 16.62
C ILE A 23 2.68 3.01 16.02
N SER A 24 3.00 2.44 14.84
CA SER A 24 2.15 1.45 14.17
C SER A 24 1.99 0.17 15.00
N LEU A 25 3.07 -0.33 15.60
CA LEU A 25 3.03 -1.48 16.50
C LEU A 25 2.21 -1.18 17.76
N PHE A 26 2.44 -0.02 18.37
CA PHE A 26 1.69 0.40 19.58
C PHE A 26 0.19 0.48 19.29
N ILE A 27 -0.21 1.18 18.22
CA ILE A 27 -1.62 1.30 17.83
C ILE A 27 -2.22 -0.07 17.54
N LEU A 28 -1.54 -0.91 16.75
CA LEU A 28 -2.02 -2.25 16.42
C LEU A 28 -2.26 -3.09 17.67
N ILE A 29 -1.30 -3.11 18.59
CA ILE A 29 -1.37 -3.88 19.82
C ILE A 29 -2.48 -3.34 20.73
N VAL A 30 -2.50 -2.02 20.98
CA VAL A 30 -3.49 -1.41 21.89
C VAL A 30 -4.91 -1.60 21.38
N VAL A 31 -5.17 -1.36 20.09
CA VAL A 31 -6.52 -1.51 19.52
C VAL A 31 -6.98 -2.98 19.56
N ILE A 32 -6.11 -3.92 19.18
CA ILE A 32 -6.46 -5.35 19.20
C ILE A 32 -6.68 -5.84 20.64
N LEU A 33 -5.83 -5.48 21.59
CA LEU A 33 -6.00 -5.87 22.98
C LEU A 33 -7.28 -5.26 23.57
N SER A 34 -7.52 -3.95 23.35
CA SER A 34 -8.75 -3.28 23.80
C SER A 34 -10.00 -3.94 23.22
N SER A 35 -9.92 -4.42 21.98
CA SER A 35 -11.02 -5.17 21.36
C SER A 35 -11.20 -6.57 21.98
N LYS A 36 -10.11 -7.25 22.29
CA LYS A 36 -10.15 -8.59 22.90
C LYS A 36 -10.70 -8.58 24.34
N ILE A 37 -10.40 -7.55 25.12
CA ILE A 37 -10.94 -7.37 26.48
C ILE A 37 -12.35 -6.74 26.51
N GLY A 38 -12.93 -6.42 25.32
CA GLY A 38 -14.29 -5.89 25.20
C GLY A 38 -14.41 -4.37 25.43
N TYR A 39 -13.28 -3.64 25.54
CA TYR A 39 -13.30 -2.18 25.69
C TYR A 39 -13.69 -1.46 24.40
N ILE A 40 -13.22 -1.98 23.26
CA ILE A 40 -13.63 -1.56 21.92
C ILE A 40 -14.40 -2.71 21.26
N PRO A 41 -15.59 -2.47 20.68
CA PRO A 41 -16.35 -3.53 20.04
C PRO A 41 -15.59 -4.14 18.85
N ASN A 42 -15.57 -5.47 18.76
CA ASN A 42 -15.10 -6.19 17.58
C ASN A 42 -16.27 -6.45 16.64
N TYR A 43 -16.42 -5.67 15.62
CA TYR A 43 -17.41 -5.93 14.58
C TYR A 43 -17.00 -7.16 13.76
N VAL A 44 -17.98 -8.00 13.42
CA VAL A 44 -17.77 -9.19 12.58
C VAL A 44 -18.66 -9.08 11.36
N GLU A 45 -18.06 -9.08 10.17
CA GLU A 45 -18.77 -9.07 8.90
C GLU A 45 -18.91 -10.49 8.36
N PHE A 46 -20.14 -10.86 8.03
CA PHE A 46 -20.47 -12.11 7.32
C PHE A 46 -20.84 -11.75 5.88
N SER A 47 -20.03 -12.15 4.91
CA SER A 47 -20.27 -11.83 3.50
C SER A 47 -19.74 -12.94 2.60
N LEU A 48 -20.57 -13.45 1.70
CA LEU A 48 -20.20 -14.46 0.68
C LEU A 48 -19.45 -15.66 1.25
N GLY A 49 -19.88 -16.20 2.41
CA GLY A 49 -19.23 -17.32 3.08
C GLY A 49 -17.93 -16.99 3.80
N ARG A 50 -17.60 -15.71 3.96
CA ARG A 50 -16.40 -15.19 4.64
C ARG A 50 -16.79 -14.58 5.98
N VAL A 51 -15.97 -14.84 7.00
CA VAL A 51 -16.09 -14.23 8.32
C VAL A 51 -14.89 -13.31 8.51
N ARG A 52 -15.14 -12.02 8.72
CA ARG A 52 -14.10 -11.00 8.81
C ARG A 52 -14.23 -10.21 10.11
N HIS A 53 -13.26 -10.35 10.99
CA HIS A 53 -13.17 -9.59 12.24
C HIS A 53 -12.50 -8.22 11.98
N PHE A 54 -13.04 -7.16 12.53
CA PHE A 54 -12.48 -5.82 12.41
C PHE A 54 -11.41 -5.52 13.47
N LEU A 55 -11.31 -6.38 14.49
CA LEU A 55 -10.29 -6.32 15.55
C LEU A 55 -10.25 -4.96 16.28
N GLY A 56 -11.40 -4.31 16.46
CA GLY A 56 -11.52 -2.99 17.07
C GLY A 56 -11.31 -1.82 16.08
N PHE A 57 -10.93 -2.10 14.85
CA PHE A 57 -10.86 -1.09 13.80
C PHE A 57 -12.24 -0.86 13.15
N ARG A 58 -12.36 0.19 12.35
CA ARG A 58 -13.60 0.50 11.63
C ARG A 58 -13.80 -0.32 10.35
N TYR A 59 -12.79 -1.03 9.92
CA TYR A 59 -12.82 -1.86 8.71
C TYR A 59 -11.80 -2.99 8.81
N SER A 60 -12.15 -4.17 8.33
CA SER A 60 -11.31 -5.37 8.44
C SER A 60 -9.97 -5.26 7.70
N LEU A 61 -9.85 -4.39 6.69
CA LEU A 61 -8.62 -4.19 5.95
C LEU A 61 -7.58 -3.37 6.73
N PHE A 62 -8.00 -2.49 7.64
CA PHE A 62 -7.10 -1.56 8.34
C PHE A 62 -5.98 -2.26 9.12
N PRO A 63 -6.22 -3.25 9.98
CA PRO A 63 -5.14 -3.93 10.70
C PRO A 63 -4.16 -4.64 9.77
N SER A 64 -4.65 -5.17 8.64
CA SER A 64 -3.81 -5.84 7.64
C SER A 64 -2.92 -4.86 6.89
N THR A 65 -3.41 -3.67 6.54
CA THR A 65 -2.63 -2.63 5.86
C THR A 65 -1.59 -2.04 6.81
N VAL A 66 -1.92 -1.84 8.10
CA VAL A 66 -0.94 -1.47 9.13
C VAL A 66 0.16 -2.54 9.24
N MET A 67 -0.20 -3.83 9.20
CA MET A 67 0.78 -4.92 9.23
C MET A 67 1.69 -4.92 8.01
N LEU A 68 1.16 -4.69 6.81
CA LEU A 68 1.97 -4.54 5.59
C LEU A 68 2.98 -3.41 5.74
N ASN A 69 2.56 -2.25 6.27
CA ASN A 69 3.47 -1.13 6.53
C ASN A 69 4.56 -1.49 7.56
N ILE A 70 4.21 -2.19 8.64
CA ILE A 70 5.16 -2.70 9.66
C ILE A 70 6.20 -3.63 9.02
N VAL A 71 5.77 -4.56 8.18
CA VAL A 71 6.66 -5.49 7.47
C VAL A 71 7.58 -4.73 6.53
N ALA A 72 7.04 -3.79 5.73
CA ALA A 72 7.82 -2.98 4.80
C ALA A 72 8.87 -2.10 5.53
N ILE A 73 8.48 -1.45 6.63
CA ILE A 73 9.40 -0.66 7.45
C ILE A 73 10.49 -1.56 8.06
N THR A 74 10.12 -2.73 8.55
CA THR A 74 11.10 -3.67 9.14
C THR A 74 12.11 -4.13 8.08
N LEU A 75 11.65 -4.47 6.87
CA LEU A 75 12.54 -4.79 5.74
C LEU A 75 13.54 -3.65 5.47
N PHE A 76 13.05 -2.41 5.42
CA PHE A 76 13.92 -1.25 5.20
C PHE A 76 14.95 -1.06 6.32
N LEU A 77 14.52 -1.15 7.59
CA LEU A 77 15.38 -0.87 8.74
C LEU A 77 16.41 -1.95 9.02
N THR A 78 16.08 -3.21 8.72
CA THR A 78 16.93 -4.37 9.07
C THR A 78 17.69 -4.96 7.89
N GLN A 79 17.13 -4.87 6.69
CA GLN A 79 17.68 -5.44 5.47
C GLN A 79 18.13 -6.91 5.69
N ASP A 80 19.41 -7.25 5.41
CA ASP A 80 20.03 -8.55 5.61
C ASP A 80 20.27 -8.91 7.10
N LYS A 81 20.25 -7.89 7.99
CA LYS A 81 20.58 -8.04 9.43
C LYS A 81 19.39 -8.47 10.31
N ILE A 82 18.24 -8.79 9.73
CA ILE A 82 17.08 -9.25 10.50
C ILE A 82 17.41 -10.56 11.25
N SER A 83 16.97 -10.68 12.51
CA SER A 83 17.08 -11.96 13.23
C SER A 83 15.97 -12.94 12.79
N TYR A 84 16.28 -14.25 12.76
CA TYR A 84 15.27 -15.26 12.44
C TYR A 84 14.07 -15.25 13.40
N LYS A 85 14.31 -14.92 14.68
CA LYS A 85 13.23 -14.77 15.68
C LYS A 85 12.26 -13.66 15.31
N ARG A 86 12.77 -12.49 14.86
CA ARG A 86 11.93 -11.36 14.41
C ARG A 86 11.17 -11.71 13.12
N LEU A 87 11.84 -12.35 12.17
CA LEU A 87 11.20 -12.77 10.92
C LEU A 87 10.05 -13.75 11.19
N PHE A 88 10.30 -14.76 12.05
CA PHE A 88 9.31 -15.74 12.46
C PHE A 88 8.12 -15.07 13.18
N PHE A 89 8.39 -14.16 14.11
CA PHE A 89 7.34 -13.41 14.81
C PHE A 89 6.46 -12.61 13.85
N LEU A 90 7.06 -11.88 12.91
CA LEU A 90 6.31 -11.11 11.90
C LEU A 90 5.49 -12.05 11.00
N PHE A 91 6.05 -13.18 10.61
CA PHE A 91 5.35 -14.18 9.81
C PHE A 91 4.10 -14.73 10.53
N VAL A 92 4.26 -15.16 11.79
CA VAL A 92 3.15 -15.67 12.62
C VAL A 92 2.08 -14.58 12.82
N LEU A 93 2.49 -13.34 13.13
CA LEU A 93 1.56 -12.24 13.31
C LEU A 93 0.81 -11.92 12.01
N THR A 94 1.49 -11.95 10.87
CA THR A 94 0.87 -11.74 9.54
C THR A 94 -0.17 -12.81 9.23
N ILE A 95 0.13 -14.09 9.50
CA ILE A 95 -0.82 -15.21 9.35
C ILE A 95 -2.01 -15.03 10.29
N TRP A 96 -1.76 -14.68 11.55
CA TRP A 96 -2.83 -14.51 12.53
C TRP A 96 -3.79 -13.37 12.12
N ILE A 97 -3.27 -12.20 11.71
CA ILE A 97 -4.08 -11.08 11.23
C ILE A 97 -4.87 -11.49 9.97
N PHE A 98 -4.24 -12.21 9.04
CA PHE A 98 -4.93 -12.72 7.86
C PHE A 98 -6.09 -13.65 8.25
N HIS A 99 -5.87 -14.60 9.16
CA HIS A 99 -6.91 -15.53 9.62
C HIS A 99 -8.11 -14.80 10.24
N GLN A 100 -7.87 -13.69 10.94
CA GLN A 100 -8.94 -12.87 11.54
C GLN A 100 -9.67 -12.00 10.51
N THR A 101 -8.96 -11.45 9.54
CA THR A 101 -9.49 -10.38 8.66
C THR A 101 -9.85 -10.86 7.25
N ASP A 102 -9.39 -12.03 6.85
CA ASP A 102 -9.43 -12.56 5.48
C ASP A 102 -9.00 -11.53 4.39
N SER A 103 -7.97 -10.74 4.70
CA SER A 103 -7.43 -9.69 3.82
C SER A 103 -6.35 -10.27 2.91
N ARG A 104 -6.75 -11.03 1.88
CA ARG A 104 -5.87 -11.87 1.04
C ARG A 104 -4.73 -11.10 0.37
N LEU A 105 -5.03 -9.95 -0.20
CA LEU A 105 -4.06 -9.21 -1.03
C LEU A 105 -2.99 -8.52 -0.19
N THR A 106 -3.36 -7.95 0.94
CA THR A 106 -2.43 -7.38 1.92
C THR A 106 -1.53 -8.47 2.52
N PHE A 107 -2.11 -9.67 2.76
CA PHE A 107 -1.38 -10.84 3.20
C PHE A 107 -0.33 -11.28 2.19
N ILE A 108 -0.70 -11.40 0.89
CA ILE A 108 0.24 -11.75 -0.18
C ILE A 108 1.37 -10.72 -0.27
N GLY A 109 1.06 -9.42 -0.21
CA GLY A 109 2.07 -8.36 -0.21
C GLY A 109 3.03 -8.46 0.99
N SER A 110 2.51 -8.74 2.19
CA SER A 110 3.31 -8.93 3.40
C SER A 110 4.21 -10.16 3.30
N LEU A 111 3.68 -11.29 2.81
CA LEU A 111 4.47 -12.52 2.59
C LEU A 111 5.58 -12.30 1.55
N LEU A 112 5.28 -11.58 0.47
CA LEU A 112 6.29 -11.24 -0.54
C LEU A 112 7.45 -10.46 0.07
N LEU A 113 7.16 -9.41 0.87
CA LEU A 113 8.19 -8.62 1.54
C LEU A 113 8.97 -9.43 2.58
N LEU A 114 8.31 -10.32 3.34
CA LEU A 114 8.99 -11.22 4.29
C LEU A 114 9.89 -12.23 3.57
N SER A 115 9.45 -12.78 2.44
CA SER A 115 10.25 -13.68 1.61
C SER A 115 11.48 -12.99 1.05
N ILE A 116 11.34 -11.76 0.58
CA ILE A 116 12.48 -10.95 0.10
C ILE A 116 13.45 -10.67 1.25
N ASN A 117 12.95 -10.37 2.45
CA ASN A 117 13.79 -10.16 3.62
C ASN A 117 14.60 -11.43 3.98
N LEU A 118 13.97 -12.60 3.88
CA LEU A 118 14.65 -13.89 4.06
C LEU A 118 15.71 -14.13 2.97
N MET A 119 15.39 -13.83 1.71
CA MET A 119 16.34 -13.94 0.60
C MET A 119 17.55 -13.02 0.78
N MET A 120 17.33 -11.77 1.20
CA MET A 120 18.42 -10.84 1.51
C MET A 120 19.30 -11.33 2.67
N LYS A 121 18.69 -12.03 3.65
CA LYS A 121 19.46 -12.61 4.74
C LYS A 121 20.38 -13.74 4.28
N TRP A 122 19.96 -14.57 3.33
CA TRP A 122 20.78 -15.63 2.76
C TRP A 122 21.77 -15.11 1.71
N TYR A 123 21.35 -14.09 0.96
CA TYR A 123 22.14 -13.47 -0.12
C TYR A 123 22.09 -11.95 0.03
N PRO A 124 22.97 -11.34 0.85
CA PRO A 124 22.96 -9.89 1.11
C PRO A 124 23.02 -9.03 -0.15
N SER A 125 23.71 -9.50 -1.19
CA SER A 125 23.80 -8.82 -2.50
C SER A 125 22.62 -9.10 -3.45
N PHE A 126 21.56 -9.79 -3.01
CA PHE A 126 20.42 -10.19 -3.85
C PHE A 126 19.81 -9.03 -4.65
N LEU A 127 19.54 -7.90 -4.00
CA LEU A 127 18.94 -6.74 -4.67
C LEU A 127 19.94 -6.00 -5.57
N GLU A 128 21.22 -6.00 -5.23
CA GLU A 128 22.27 -5.43 -6.08
C GLU A 128 22.44 -6.27 -7.34
N SER A 129 22.46 -7.58 -7.23
CA SER A 129 22.51 -8.50 -8.37
C SER A 129 21.25 -8.38 -9.25
N SER A 130 20.10 -8.10 -8.63
CA SER A 130 18.82 -7.94 -9.32
C SER A 130 18.55 -6.50 -9.81
N HIS A 131 19.53 -5.61 -9.75
CA HIS A 131 19.34 -4.19 -10.07
C HIS A 131 18.79 -3.93 -11.48
N PHE A 132 19.14 -4.77 -12.45
CA PHE A 132 18.65 -4.66 -13.82
C PHE A 132 17.15 -4.88 -13.89
N ILE A 133 16.64 -5.89 -13.17
CA ILE A 133 15.21 -6.20 -13.06
C ILE A 133 14.49 -5.02 -12.39
N LEU A 134 15.01 -4.51 -11.27
CA LEU A 134 14.43 -3.36 -10.57
C LEU A 134 14.36 -2.11 -11.46
N LYS A 135 15.38 -1.86 -12.28
CA LYS A 135 15.37 -0.76 -13.26
C LYS A 135 14.27 -0.92 -14.32
N GLY A 136 13.94 -2.15 -14.70
CA GLY A 136 12.81 -2.45 -15.60
C GLY A 136 11.46 -1.98 -15.03
N PHE A 137 11.28 -2.04 -13.71
CA PHE A 137 10.07 -1.61 -13.03
C PHE A 137 9.95 -0.10 -12.77
N ARG A 138 10.85 0.73 -13.29
CA ARG A 138 10.84 2.18 -13.05
C ARG A 138 9.53 2.89 -13.42
N PHE A 139 8.77 2.34 -14.37
CA PHE A 139 7.48 2.89 -14.84
C PHE A 139 6.27 2.16 -14.25
N THR A 140 6.46 1.37 -13.19
CA THR A 140 5.41 0.53 -12.61
C THR A 140 4.14 1.30 -12.25
N TYR A 141 4.24 2.54 -11.75
CA TYR A 141 3.07 3.38 -11.41
C TYR A 141 2.24 3.72 -12.65
N LEU A 142 2.90 4.08 -13.77
CA LEU A 142 2.22 4.38 -15.04
C LEU A 142 1.56 3.12 -15.62
N ILE A 143 2.29 2.01 -15.63
CA ILE A 143 1.81 0.72 -16.14
C ILE A 143 0.62 0.22 -15.32
N ASN A 144 0.71 0.25 -13.98
CA ASN A 144 -0.34 -0.21 -13.09
C ASN A 144 -1.59 0.68 -13.16
N ALA A 145 -1.43 2.01 -13.33
CA ALA A 145 -2.56 2.92 -13.54
C ALA A 145 -3.29 2.64 -14.85
N TYR A 146 -2.54 2.50 -15.95
CA TYR A 146 -3.11 2.15 -17.26
C TYR A 146 -3.81 0.79 -17.21
N PHE A 147 -3.16 -0.22 -16.61
CA PHE A 147 -3.71 -1.56 -16.51
C PHE A 147 -4.96 -1.61 -15.63
N SER A 148 -4.99 -0.86 -14.52
CA SER A 148 -6.18 -0.71 -13.68
C SER A 148 -7.35 -0.14 -14.46
N TYR A 149 -7.10 0.94 -15.24
CA TYR A 149 -8.14 1.55 -16.07
C TYR A 149 -8.62 0.59 -17.17
N LEU A 150 -7.71 -0.08 -17.85
CA LEU A 150 -8.03 -1.03 -18.91
C LEU A 150 -8.90 -2.19 -18.37
N LEU A 151 -8.47 -2.82 -17.28
CA LEU A 151 -9.22 -3.92 -16.65
C LEU A 151 -10.62 -3.47 -16.21
N ALA A 152 -10.73 -2.29 -15.60
CA ALA A 152 -12.02 -1.77 -15.15
C ALA A 152 -12.93 -1.45 -16.35
N LYS A 153 -12.41 -0.80 -17.41
CA LYS A 153 -13.19 -0.42 -18.59
C LYS A 153 -13.63 -1.63 -19.42
N MET A 154 -12.76 -2.61 -19.58
CA MET A 154 -13.00 -3.79 -20.43
C MET A 154 -13.64 -4.96 -19.68
N TYR A 155 -13.98 -4.81 -18.38
CA TYR A 155 -14.57 -5.88 -17.59
C TYR A 155 -15.83 -6.45 -18.27
N LEU A 156 -15.82 -7.74 -18.59
CA LEU A 156 -16.84 -8.49 -19.35
C LEU A 156 -17.16 -7.96 -20.77
N ASN A 157 -16.35 -7.04 -21.30
CA ASN A 157 -16.52 -6.45 -22.63
C ASN A 157 -15.32 -6.75 -23.56
N PHE A 158 -14.54 -7.76 -23.27
CA PHE A 158 -13.50 -8.22 -24.20
C PHE A 158 -14.14 -8.94 -25.40
N ALA A 159 -13.55 -8.79 -26.56
CA ALA A 159 -14.01 -9.48 -27.78
C ALA A 159 -13.90 -11.02 -27.68
N SER A 160 -13.00 -11.51 -26.82
CA SER A 160 -12.79 -12.93 -26.57
C SER A 160 -13.57 -13.41 -25.34
N THR A 161 -14.35 -14.49 -25.48
CA THR A 161 -15.03 -15.16 -24.35
C THR A 161 -14.04 -15.62 -23.29
N HIS A 162 -12.88 -16.15 -23.71
CA HIS A 162 -11.81 -16.57 -22.78
C HIS A 162 -11.27 -15.41 -21.93
N LEU A 163 -11.12 -14.21 -22.51
CA LEU A 163 -10.68 -13.03 -21.74
C LEU A 163 -11.78 -12.55 -20.78
N ASN A 164 -13.05 -12.68 -21.14
CA ASN A 164 -14.16 -12.38 -20.23
C ASN A 164 -14.18 -13.36 -19.05
N ASP A 165 -14.01 -14.66 -19.27
CA ASP A 165 -13.91 -15.67 -18.21
C ASP A 165 -12.70 -15.40 -17.29
N LEU A 166 -11.57 -15.06 -17.88
CA LEU A 166 -10.37 -14.69 -17.10
C LEU A 166 -10.61 -13.44 -16.26
N SER A 167 -11.25 -12.40 -16.84
CA SER A 167 -11.57 -11.17 -16.11
C SER A 167 -12.53 -11.42 -14.95
N GLN A 168 -13.50 -12.33 -15.13
CA GLN A 168 -14.44 -12.73 -14.08
C GLN A 168 -13.74 -13.51 -12.96
N LYS A 169 -12.88 -14.48 -13.30
CA LYS A 169 -12.07 -15.22 -12.30
C LYS A 169 -11.16 -14.27 -11.51
N LEU A 170 -10.51 -13.35 -12.21
CA LEU A 170 -9.66 -12.34 -11.58
C LEU A 170 -10.48 -11.43 -10.66
N ASN A 171 -11.65 -10.99 -11.11
CA ASN A 171 -12.55 -10.18 -10.27
C ASN A 171 -12.98 -10.91 -8.99
N THR A 172 -13.33 -12.21 -9.10
CA THR A 172 -13.69 -13.05 -7.95
C THR A 172 -12.51 -13.19 -6.98
N PHE A 173 -11.31 -13.44 -7.50
CA PHE A 173 -10.07 -13.49 -6.69
C PHE A 173 -9.81 -12.17 -5.96
N LEU A 174 -10.00 -11.04 -6.65
CA LEU A 174 -9.84 -9.68 -6.10
C LEU A 174 -11.04 -9.20 -5.26
N GLY A 175 -12.04 -10.06 -4.99
CA GLY A 175 -13.19 -9.73 -4.15
C GLY A 175 -14.14 -8.68 -4.75
N GLY A 176 -14.31 -8.70 -6.09
CA GLY A 176 -15.25 -7.81 -6.78
C GLY A 176 -14.70 -6.43 -7.19
N ARG A 177 -13.44 -6.14 -6.91
CA ARG A 177 -12.86 -4.79 -7.10
C ARG A 177 -12.90 -4.31 -8.55
N ILE A 178 -12.72 -5.21 -9.53
CA ILE A 178 -12.80 -4.85 -10.95
C ILE A 178 -14.23 -4.47 -11.32
N TYR A 179 -15.21 -5.24 -10.86
CA TYR A 179 -16.64 -4.96 -11.07
C TYR A 179 -17.03 -3.61 -10.49
N TYR A 180 -16.68 -3.31 -9.23
CA TYR A 180 -17.03 -2.02 -8.62
C TYR A 180 -16.33 -0.84 -9.30
N ALA A 181 -15.10 -1.00 -9.74
CA ALA A 181 -14.40 0.01 -10.54
C ALA A 181 -15.09 0.22 -11.90
N ASN A 182 -15.48 -0.86 -12.60
CA ASN A 182 -16.24 -0.78 -13.85
C ASN A 182 -17.59 -0.07 -13.64
N ARG A 183 -18.37 -0.51 -12.63
CA ARG A 183 -19.67 0.09 -12.30
C ARG A 183 -19.55 1.58 -11.97
N SER A 184 -18.54 1.96 -11.18
CA SER A 184 -18.29 3.37 -10.86
C SER A 184 -17.91 4.17 -12.10
N LEU A 185 -17.05 3.65 -12.98
CA LEU A 185 -16.70 4.31 -14.25
C LEU A 185 -17.92 4.45 -15.17
N SER A 186 -18.81 3.48 -15.19
CA SER A 186 -20.04 3.52 -16.01
C SER A 186 -21.05 4.55 -15.50
N ILE A 187 -21.18 4.71 -14.17
CA ILE A 187 -22.13 5.66 -13.55
C ILE A 187 -21.61 7.08 -13.57
N TYR A 188 -20.34 7.27 -13.16
CA TYR A 188 -19.78 8.61 -12.91
C TYR A 188 -18.84 9.09 -14.02
N GLY A 189 -18.29 8.17 -14.83
CA GLY A 189 -17.25 8.51 -15.79
C GLY A 189 -16.00 9.09 -15.10
N TYR A 190 -15.28 9.95 -15.82
CA TYR A 190 -14.19 10.79 -15.30
C TYR A 190 -14.06 12.05 -16.15
N ASN A 191 -13.43 13.08 -15.62
CA ASN A 191 -13.15 14.32 -16.34
C ASN A 191 -11.73 14.84 -16.03
N LEU A 192 -11.37 15.99 -16.58
CA LEU A 192 -10.03 16.54 -16.43
C LEU A 192 -9.72 17.00 -15.00
N PHE A 193 -10.69 17.59 -14.29
CA PHE A 193 -10.48 18.21 -12.97
C PHE A 193 -11.15 17.46 -11.81
N GLY A 194 -11.77 16.32 -12.08
CA GLY A 194 -12.46 15.50 -11.08
C GLY A 194 -13.86 15.95 -10.77
N GLN A 195 -14.52 15.21 -9.90
CA GLN A 195 -15.92 15.44 -9.54
C GLN A 195 -16.21 14.90 -8.13
N LYS A 196 -17.25 15.44 -7.51
CA LYS A 196 -17.73 14.92 -6.23
C LYS A 196 -18.45 13.59 -6.46
N ILE A 197 -17.96 12.52 -5.84
CA ILE A 197 -18.56 11.19 -5.89
C ILE A 197 -18.85 10.75 -4.47
N ASN A 198 -20.07 10.31 -4.22
CA ASN A 198 -20.49 9.77 -2.93
C ASN A 198 -20.40 8.23 -3.00
N TRP A 199 -19.20 7.69 -2.82
CA TRP A 199 -19.04 6.26 -2.67
C TRP A 199 -19.48 5.80 -1.29
N ILE A 200 -20.11 4.64 -1.25
CA ILE A 200 -20.60 4.00 -0.03
C ILE A 200 -19.76 2.74 0.22
N GLY A 201 -18.93 2.82 1.24
CA GLY A 201 -18.07 1.71 1.66
C GLY A 201 -18.71 0.83 2.74
N ASN A 202 -18.05 -0.28 3.08
CA ASN A 202 -18.46 -1.22 4.13
C ASN A 202 -17.88 -0.91 5.52
N GLY A 203 -17.13 0.20 5.66
CA GLY A 203 -16.58 0.61 6.94
C GLY A 203 -17.66 1.12 7.91
N LEU A 204 -17.37 1.03 9.20
CA LEU A 204 -18.23 1.59 10.23
C LEU A 204 -18.11 3.13 10.27
N ASP A 205 -19.20 3.81 10.57
CA ASP A 205 -19.21 5.24 10.84
C ASP A 205 -18.56 5.58 12.20
N ILE A 206 -18.62 6.86 12.62
CA ILE A 206 -18.07 7.31 13.91
C ILE A 206 -18.79 6.67 15.11
N ASN A 207 -20.02 6.26 14.94
CA ASN A 207 -20.85 5.64 15.99
C ASN A 207 -20.75 4.11 15.98
N GLY A 208 -19.90 3.53 15.11
CA GLY A 208 -19.74 2.08 14.99
C GLY A 208 -20.89 1.41 14.23
N GLN A 209 -21.67 2.18 13.44
CA GLN A 209 -22.81 1.67 12.68
C GLN A 209 -22.43 1.48 11.21
N ARG A 210 -23.07 0.51 10.56
CA ARG A 210 -22.92 0.27 9.12
C ARG A 210 -24.05 0.97 8.37
N GLY A 211 -23.71 1.67 7.29
CA GLY A 211 -24.71 2.25 6.40
C GLY A 211 -25.60 1.18 5.77
N LEU A 212 -26.89 1.49 5.61
CA LEU A 212 -27.89 0.59 4.98
C LEU A 212 -27.91 0.70 3.45
N SER A 213 -27.16 1.63 2.88
CA SER A 213 -27.15 1.89 1.44
C SER A 213 -26.37 0.82 0.67
N GLU A 214 -26.72 0.63 -0.60
CA GLU A 214 -26.05 -0.31 -1.48
C GLU A 214 -24.55 0.03 -1.60
N TYR A 215 -23.70 -0.99 -1.44
CA TYR A 215 -22.26 -0.83 -1.53
C TYR A 215 -21.82 -0.45 -2.94
N LEU A 216 -21.14 0.66 -3.07
CA LEU A 216 -20.41 1.06 -4.26
C LEU A 216 -19.17 1.84 -3.84
N TYR A 217 -18.03 1.17 -3.76
CA TYR A 217 -16.75 1.76 -3.41
C TYR A 217 -15.66 1.24 -4.34
N VAL A 218 -14.72 2.09 -4.70
CA VAL A 218 -13.62 1.74 -5.59
C VAL A 218 -12.34 1.58 -4.78
N ASP A 219 -12.02 0.34 -4.44
CA ASP A 219 -10.75 -0.03 -3.76
C ASP A 219 -9.60 -0.10 -4.77
N ASN A 220 -9.42 0.92 -5.59
CA ASN A 220 -8.32 1.05 -6.55
C ASN A 220 -7.89 2.50 -6.57
N LEU A 221 -6.69 2.77 -6.10
CA LEU A 221 -6.15 4.11 -5.96
C LEU A 221 -6.17 4.89 -7.26
N TYR A 222 -5.74 4.26 -8.36
CA TYR A 222 -5.60 4.94 -9.65
C TYR A 222 -6.97 5.38 -10.19
N ILE A 223 -7.98 4.51 -10.09
CA ILE A 223 -9.35 4.84 -10.52
C ILE A 223 -9.99 5.87 -9.57
N GLN A 224 -9.75 5.75 -8.26
CA GLN A 224 -10.22 6.75 -7.30
C GLN A 224 -9.72 8.15 -7.62
N ILE A 225 -8.40 8.29 -7.84
CA ILE A 225 -7.81 9.58 -8.17
C ILE A 225 -8.34 10.10 -9.51
N LEU A 226 -8.41 9.22 -10.53
CA LEU A 226 -8.95 9.57 -11.84
C LEU A 226 -10.36 10.16 -11.76
N GLN A 227 -11.23 9.53 -10.99
CA GLN A 227 -12.63 9.94 -10.91
C GLN A 227 -12.85 11.14 -9.98
N ARG A 228 -12.25 11.11 -8.76
CA ARG A 228 -12.49 12.14 -7.74
C ARG A 228 -11.71 13.42 -7.98
N TYR A 229 -10.46 13.33 -8.44
CA TYR A 229 -9.56 14.47 -8.62
C TYR A 229 -9.26 14.78 -10.08
N GLY A 230 -9.62 13.89 -10.99
CA GLY A 230 -9.49 14.07 -12.42
C GLY A 230 -8.17 13.59 -13.01
N LEU A 231 -8.17 13.54 -14.35
CA LEU A 231 -7.02 13.08 -15.12
C LEU A 231 -5.77 13.94 -14.88
N PHE A 232 -5.94 15.26 -14.74
CA PHE A 232 -4.82 16.18 -14.50
C PHE A 232 -4.07 15.85 -13.20
N VAL A 233 -4.79 15.67 -12.09
CA VAL A 233 -4.19 15.32 -10.80
C VAL A 233 -3.59 13.93 -10.83
N LEU A 234 -4.23 12.96 -11.50
CA LEU A 234 -3.67 11.62 -11.69
C LEU A 234 -2.32 11.69 -12.42
N CYS A 235 -2.23 12.42 -13.54
CA CYS A 235 -0.99 12.57 -14.29
C CYS A 235 0.14 13.17 -13.44
N ILE A 236 -0.14 14.22 -12.65
CA ILE A 236 0.83 14.82 -11.75
C ILE A 236 1.29 13.82 -10.69
N LEU A 237 0.35 13.10 -10.06
CA LEU A 237 0.69 12.11 -9.04
C LEU A 237 1.56 10.98 -9.61
N LEU A 238 1.19 10.44 -10.78
CA LEU A 238 1.96 9.39 -11.45
C LEU A 238 3.36 9.86 -11.82
N LEU A 239 3.49 11.09 -12.30
CA LEU A 239 4.79 11.70 -12.60
C LEU A 239 5.66 11.79 -11.34
N ILE A 240 5.11 12.33 -10.24
CA ILE A 240 5.82 12.46 -8.95
C ILE A 240 6.27 11.09 -8.44
N LEU A 241 5.39 10.09 -8.39
CA LEU A 241 5.72 8.74 -7.91
C LEU A 241 6.75 8.04 -8.80
N THR A 242 6.63 8.19 -10.12
CA THR A 242 7.59 7.63 -11.10
C THR A 242 8.97 8.29 -10.96
N LEU A 243 9.02 9.61 -10.82
CA LEU A 243 10.28 10.34 -10.60
C LEU A 243 10.91 9.99 -9.26
N THR A 244 10.10 9.80 -8.20
CA THR A 244 10.59 9.34 -6.89
C THR A 244 11.26 7.98 -7.02
N LEU A 245 10.58 7.00 -7.63
CA LEU A 245 11.12 5.66 -7.84
C LEU A 245 12.38 5.70 -8.72
N HIS A 246 12.37 6.46 -9.82
CA HIS A 246 13.53 6.64 -10.68
C HIS A 246 14.73 7.21 -9.93
N THR A 247 14.50 8.22 -9.08
CA THR A 247 15.56 8.86 -8.28
C THR A 247 16.15 7.89 -7.26
N LEU A 248 15.33 7.08 -6.58
CA LEU A 248 15.80 6.06 -5.64
C LEU A 248 16.62 4.98 -6.36
N LEU A 249 16.17 4.50 -7.53
CA LEU A 249 16.92 3.54 -8.35
C LEU A 249 18.26 4.12 -8.81
N LYS A 250 18.31 5.39 -9.20
CA LYS A 250 19.55 6.09 -9.55
C LYS A 250 20.52 6.20 -8.37
N ARG A 251 19.97 6.39 -7.15
CA ARG A 251 20.75 6.44 -5.90
C ARG A 251 21.14 5.06 -5.35
N LYS A 252 20.78 3.98 -6.06
CA LYS A 252 21.01 2.58 -5.63
C LYS A 252 20.30 2.22 -4.30
N GLU A 253 19.20 2.92 -3.99
CA GLU A 253 18.35 2.62 -2.83
C GLU A 253 17.38 1.48 -3.19
N TYR A 254 17.94 0.28 -3.42
CA TYR A 254 17.18 -0.84 -4.01
C TYR A 254 16.08 -1.37 -3.11
N VAL A 255 16.27 -1.38 -1.78
CA VAL A 255 15.24 -1.82 -0.81
C VAL A 255 14.04 -0.89 -0.85
N LEU A 256 14.26 0.43 -0.82
CA LEU A 256 13.18 1.42 -0.92
C LEU A 256 12.47 1.35 -2.28
N SER A 257 13.24 1.18 -3.35
CA SER A 257 12.69 1.03 -4.70
C SER A 257 11.79 -0.20 -4.80
N LEU A 258 12.22 -1.34 -4.26
CA LEU A 258 11.43 -2.57 -4.21
C LEU A 258 10.12 -2.39 -3.43
N ILE A 259 10.19 -1.77 -2.25
CA ILE A 259 8.99 -1.50 -1.45
C ILE A 259 8.00 -0.62 -2.24
N LEU A 260 8.46 0.44 -2.90
CA LEU A 260 7.60 1.28 -3.73
C LEU A 260 7.01 0.52 -4.93
N ILE A 261 7.76 -0.41 -5.53
CA ILE A 261 7.24 -1.29 -6.58
C ILE A 261 6.11 -2.16 -6.03
N VAL A 262 6.31 -2.84 -4.89
CA VAL A 262 5.26 -3.66 -4.26
C VAL A 262 4.03 -2.82 -3.91
N LEU A 263 4.22 -1.63 -3.35
CA LEU A 263 3.13 -0.71 -3.02
C LEU A 263 2.40 -0.20 -4.27
N SER A 264 3.08 -0.04 -5.41
CA SER A 264 2.42 0.35 -6.67
C SER A 264 1.46 -0.72 -7.18
N PHE A 265 1.81 -2.01 -7.03
CA PHE A 265 0.89 -3.11 -7.32
C PHE A 265 -0.26 -3.17 -6.29
N HIS A 266 0.05 -2.93 -5.02
CA HIS A 266 -0.97 -2.88 -3.98
C HIS A 266 -1.99 -1.75 -4.23
N ALA A 267 -1.57 -0.62 -4.80
CA ALA A 267 -2.42 0.49 -5.20
C ALA A 267 -3.51 0.13 -6.23
N MET A 268 -3.35 -0.96 -6.98
CA MET A 268 -4.39 -1.44 -7.90
C MET A 268 -5.62 -2.02 -7.16
N ILE A 269 -5.47 -2.30 -5.88
CA ILE A 269 -6.44 -3.07 -5.08
C ILE A 269 -6.74 -2.44 -3.72
N ASP A 270 -6.11 -1.31 -3.42
CA ASP A 270 -6.28 -0.59 -2.15
C ASP A 270 -5.97 0.90 -2.33
N ASP A 271 -6.82 1.77 -1.78
CA ASP A 271 -6.65 3.23 -1.78
C ASP A 271 -5.99 3.75 -0.50
N LEU A 272 -5.91 2.94 0.56
CA LEU A 272 -5.37 3.33 1.88
C LEU A 272 -3.90 3.77 1.82
N ILE A 273 -3.15 3.29 0.84
CA ILE A 273 -1.73 3.60 0.69
C ILE A 273 -1.42 5.07 0.38
N LEU A 274 -2.40 5.93 0.10
CA LEU A 274 -2.22 7.38 0.06
C LEU A 274 -2.23 8.04 1.45
N ASN A 275 -2.56 7.30 2.48
CA ASN A 275 -2.59 7.81 3.83
C ASN A 275 -1.28 7.47 4.54
N LEU A 276 -0.60 8.47 5.11
CA LEU A 276 0.70 8.31 5.77
C LEU A 276 0.70 7.29 6.91
N HIS A 277 -0.41 7.14 7.62
CA HIS A 277 -0.51 6.16 8.71
C HIS A 277 -0.60 4.71 8.24
N TYR A 278 -0.94 4.48 6.96
CA TYR A 278 -0.89 3.17 6.32
C TYR A 278 0.33 2.99 5.42
N ASN A 279 0.98 4.09 5.01
CA ASN A 279 2.13 4.06 4.11
C ASN A 279 3.06 5.24 4.38
N ILE A 280 4.03 5.05 5.26
CA ILE A 280 5.03 6.08 5.57
C ILE A 280 5.98 6.36 4.39
N PHE A 281 6.09 5.45 3.43
CA PHE A 281 6.97 5.59 2.27
C PHE A 281 6.56 6.72 1.32
N LEU A 282 5.36 7.29 1.46
CA LEU A 282 4.99 8.52 0.76
C LEU A 282 5.92 9.71 1.08
N ILE A 283 6.55 9.71 2.24
CA ILE A 283 7.53 10.77 2.61
C ILE A 283 8.75 10.74 1.68
N LEU A 284 9.05 9.62 1.04
CA LEU A 284 10.13 9.50 0.06
C LEU A 284 9.97 10.43 -1.15
N ILE A 285 8.77 10.97 -1.41
CA ILE A 285 8.56 12.04 -2.39
C ILE A 285 9.47 13.23 -2.09
N GLY A 286 9.84 13.45 -0.82
CA GLY A 286 10.81 14.45 -0.39
C GLY A 286 12.19 14.33 -1.07
N VAL A 287 12.52 13.16 -1.62
CA VAL A 287 13.77 12.95 -2.38
C VAL A 287 13.86 13.83 -3.63
N LEU A 288 12.72 14.26 -4.17
CA LEU A 288 12.65 15.17 -5.31
C LEU A 288 12.90 16.63 -4.92
N MET A 289 12.68 16.97 -3.65
CA MET A 289 12.83 18.33 -3.11
C MET A 289 14.22 18.58 -2.54
N ASN A 290 14.95 17.53 -2.21
CA ASN A 290 16.28 17.63 -1.62
C ASN A 290 17.27 16.70 -2.33
N ARG A 291 18.27 17.30 -3.02
CA ARG A 291 19.31 16.55 -3.73
C ARG A 291 20.10 15.62 -2.78
N TYR A 292 20.24 16.00 -1.54
CA TYR A 292 20.97 15.27 -0.49
C TYR A 292 20.01 14.61 0.51
N TYR A 293 18.80 14.24 0.07
CA TYR A 293 17.81 13.60 0.94
C TYR A 293 18.46 12.45 1.72
N PRO A 294 18.52 12.54 3.06
CA PRO A 294 19.23 11.55 3.86
C PRO A 294 18.35 10.31 4.05
N THR A 295 18.74 9.19 3.46
CA THR A 295 18.06 7.91 3.67
C THR A 295 18.59 7.21 4.93
N PHE A 296 19.90 7.33 5.21
CA PHE A 296 20.59 6.78 6.38
C PHE A 296 21.38 7.86 7.12
N GLU A 297 21.59 7.69 8.43
CA GLU A 297 22.34 8.60 9.30
C GLU A 297 23.79 8.81 8.86
N ASP A 298 24.43 7.73 8.37
CA ASP A 298 25.85 7.74 8.00
C ASP A 298 26.18 8.67 6.82
N LYS A 299 25.18 8.99 5.99
CA LYS A 299 25.32 9.95 4.88
C LYS A 299 25.35 11.41 5.34
N LEU A 300 24.94 11.71 6.59
CA LEU A 300 25.04 13.06 7.18
C LEU A 300 26.45 13.37 7.66
N GLN A 301 27.22 12.37 8.09
CA GLN A 301 28.60 12.56 8.60
C GLN A 301 29.60 12.83 7.47
N LEU A 302 29.39 12.24 6.28
CA LEU A 302 30.27 12.46 5.13
C LEU A 302 30.19 13.89 4.57
N ASN A 303 29.07 14.59 4.74
CA ASN A 303 28.90 15.98 4.29
C ASN A 303 29.39 17.03 5.29
N ASN A 304 29.65 16.67 6.54
CA ASN A 304 30.18 17.57 7.56
C ASN A 304 31.71 17.51 7.67
N GLY A 305 32.36 16.60 6.97
CA GLY A 305 33.81 16.44 6.93
C GLY A 305 34.50 17.13 5.73
N GLU A 306 33.70 17.67 4.77
CA GLU A 306 34.22 18.35 3.58
C GLU A 306 33.84 19.85 3.57
N LYS A 307 33.98 20.53 4.70
CA LYS A 307 33.95 21.99 4.76
C LYS A 307 35.24 22.52 5.27
#